data_c46896923c34bdab7022fbe9b381aa85
#
_entry.id   c46896923c34bdab7022fbe9b381aa85
#
_cell.length_a   1.000
_cell.length_b   1.000
_cell.length_c   1.000
_cell.angle_alpha   90.00
_cell.angle_beta   90.00
_cell.angle_gamma   90.00
#
_symmetry.space_group_name_H-M   'P 1'
#
loop_
_entity.id
_entity.type
_entity.pdbx_description
1 polymer ?
#
loop_
_entity_poly.entity_id
_entity_poly.type
_entity_poly.pdbx_seq_one_letter_code
_entity_poly.pdbx_strand_id
1 'polypeptide(L)'
;MSKIAIVTDSNSGITQAEGARRGIHVLPMPFMIDEVTYYEDIDLTQEQFYEKLKSGANIATSQPSPDSVTSLWDKLLQEYDEIVHIPMSSGLSGSCQSAMAFASDYDGRVQVVNNQRISVTQRQSALDALQLAVAGKDAAQIKEFLENDKFNSSIYIMLDTLYYLKKGGRITPAAAAIGTMLRLKPVLTIQGEKLDAFAKARTTSQGKTMMINAIKKDINERFGGMTEDKHIWLQIAYTHDRAAAEQFRTEVEAEFPGYDIHIDPLSLSVACHIGPGALALACCKKITL
;
A
#
# COMPACT_ATOMS: atom_id res chain seq x y z
N MET A 1 19.36 -22.62 -8.29
CA MET A 1 18.41 -21.48 -8.25
C MET A 1 18.97 -20.49 -7.26
N SER A 2 19.00 -19.21 -7.62
CA SER A 2 19.41 -18.15 -6.70
C SER A 2 18.46 -18.09 -5.50
N LYS A 3 19.03 -17.91 -4.32
CA LYS A 3 18.25 -17.68 -3.10
C LYS A 3 17.92 -16.20 -3.02
N ILE A 4 16.66 -15.84 -3.19
CA ILE A 4 16.21 -14.45 -3.31
C ILE A 4 15.55 -14.00 -2.03
N ALA A 5 15.98 -12.85 -1.47
CA ALA A 5 15.27 -12.17 -0.39
C ALA A 5 14.20 -11.24 -0.96
N ILE A 6 12.97 -11.35 -0.48
CA ILE A 6 11.90 -10.40 -0.77
C ILE A 6 11.85 -9.37 0.34
N VAL A 7 12.01 -8.10 -0.03
CA VAL A 7 11.98 -6.94 0.87
C VAL A 7 10.83 -6.02 0.48
N THR A 8 10.06 -5.55 1.44
CA THR A 8 9.09 -4.47 1.28
C THR A 8 9.21 -3.49 2.43
N ASP A 9 8.54 -2.35 2.38
CA ASP A 9 8.46 -1.45 3.54
C ASP A 9 7.14 -1.64 4.32
N SER A 10 7.06 -1.07 5.52
CA SER A 10 5.90 -1.22 6.41
C SER A 10 4.61 -0.61 5.83
N ASN A 11 4.68 0.21 4.76
CA ASN A 11 3.50 0.73 4.08
C ASN A 11 2.71 -0.35 3.33
N SER A 12 3.29 -1.53 3.11
CA SER A 12 2.59 -2.70 2.61
C SER A 12 1.51 -3.24 3.57
N GLY A 13 1.57 -2.86 4.85
CA GLY A 13 0.74 -3.43 5.91
C GLY A 13 1.25 -4.78 6.44
N ILE A 14 2.31 -5.35 5.84
CA ILE A 14 2.95 -6.55 6.38
C ILE A 14 3.70 -6.16 7.64
N THR A 15 3.29 -6.72 8.79
CA THR A 15 3.97 -6.49 10.07
C THR A 15 5.30 -7.25 10.14
N GLN A 16 6.20 -6.85 11.06
CA GLN A 16 7.45 -7.58 11.28
C GLN A 16 7.21 -9.06 11.57
N ALA A 17 6.21 -9.35 12.42
CA ALA A 17 5.86 -10.72 12.79
C ALA A 17 5.29 -11.53 11.61
N GLU A 18 4.48 -10.91 10.75
CA GLU A 18 3.96 -11.57 9.56
C GLU A 18 5.08 -11.80 8.53
N GLY A 19 5.92 -10.80 8.31
CA GLY A 19 7.08 -10.90 7.42
C GLY A 19 7.99 -12.07 7.79
N ALA A 20 8.33 -12.19 9.08
CA ALA A 20 9.12 -13.31 9.60
C ALA A 20 8.48 -14.69 9.32
N ARG A 21 7.16 -14.81 9.47
CA ARG A 21 6.44 -16.08 9.17
C ARG A 21 6.39 -16.42 7.68
N ARG A 22 6.39 -15.40 6.81
CA ARG A 22 6.26 -15.58 5.35
C ARG A 22 7.59 -15.63 4.62
N GLY A 23 8.69 -15.27 5.28
CA GLY A 23 9.99 -15.10 4.64
C GLY A 23 10.09 -13.80 3.83
N ILE A 24 9.36 -12.77 4.25
CA ILE A 24 9.41 -11.41 3.67
C ILE A 24 10.06 -10.48 4.69
N HIS A 25 11.06 -9.72 4.26
CA HIS A 25 11.75 -8.76 5.12
C HIS A 25 11.08 -7.40 5.01
N VAL A 26 10.76 -6.80 6.16
CA VAL A 26 10.02 -5.54 6.22
C VAL A 26 10.93 -4.42 6.71
N LEU A 27 11.17 -3.42 5.84
CA LEU A 27 11.89 -2.20 6.20
C LEU A 27 10.93 -1.25 6.93
N PRO A 28 11.19 -0.89 8.20
CA PRO A 28 10.31 0.01 8.92
C PRO A 28 10.35 1.43 8.33
N MET A 29 9.17 2.01 8.08
CA MET A 29 9.06 3.40 7.64
C MET A 29 8.99 4.33 8.85
N PRO A 30 9.84 5.37 8.92
CA PRO A 30 9.83 6.33 10.02
C PRO A 30 8.67 7.33 9.87
N PHE A 31 8.07 7.71 10.98
CA PHE A 31 7.21 8.87 11.10
C PHE A 31 7.54 9.63 12.40
N MET A 32 7.20 10.90 12.46
CA MET A 32 7.53 11.76 13.58
C MET A 32 6.26 12.29 14.24
N ILE A 33 6.26 12.30 15.57
CA ILE A 33 5.23 12.93 16.40
C ILE A 33 5.97 13.88 17.34
N ASP A 34 5.67 15.19 17.26
CA ASP A 34 6.31 16.23 18.06
C ASP A 34 7.85 16.12 18.04
N GLU A 35 8.42 15.98 16.82
CA GLU A 35 9.86 15.88 16.54
C GLU A 35 10.53 14.56 17.01
N VAL A 36 9.79 13.63 17.64
CA VAL A 36 10.28 12.30 18.02
C VAL A 36 9.97 11.31 16.90
N THR A 37 10.98 10.56 16.47
CA THR A 37 10.83 9.52 15.45
C THR A 37 10.27 8.23 16.06
N TYR A 38 9.31 7.64 15.39
CA TYR A 38 8.67 6.37 15.73
C TYR A 38 8.63 5.43 14.54
N TYR A 39 8.55 4.12 14.82
CA TYR A 39 8.34 3.05 13.87
C TYR A 39 7.13 2.23 14.32
N GLU A 40 6.22 1.96 13.38
CA GLU A 40 5.03 1.14 13.61
C GLU A 40 5.42 -0.27 14.07
N ASP A 41 4.65 -0.85 14.99
CA ASP A 41 4.87 -2.18 15.60
C ASP A 41 6.20 -2.37 16.34
N ILE A 42 7.04 -1.33 16.40
CA ILE A 42 8.30 -1.31 17.16
C ILE A 42 8.16 -0.37 18.35
N ASP A 43 7.78 0.89 18.10
CA ASP A 43 7.74 1.93 19.13
C ASP A 43 6.32 2.36 19.49
N LEU A 44 5.35 2.16 18.61
CA LEU A 44 4.00 2.70 18.73
C LEU A 44 2.95 1.77 18.09
N THR A 45 1.83 1.57 18.80
CA THR A 45 0.67 0.85 18.26
C THR A 45 -0.28 1.78 17.52
N GLN A 46 -1.22 1.19 16.75
CA GLN A 46 -2.29 1.93 16.06
C GLN A 46 -3.11 2.79 17.04
N GLU A 47 -3.52 2.24 18.19
CA GLU A 47 -4.31 2.94 19.22
C GLU A 47 -3.58 4.16 19.75
N GLN A 48 -2.32 3.98 20.18
CA GLN A 48 -1.47 5.04 20.71
C GLN A 48 -1.26 6.17 19.69
N PHE A 49 -1.10 5.83 18.42
CA PHE A 49 -0.96 6.80 17.34
C PHE A 49 -2.21 7.68 17.20
N TYR A 50 -3.40 7.07 17.15
CA TYR A 50 -4.65 7.84 16.98
C TYR A 50 -5.00 8.67 18.21
N GLU A 51 -4.62 8.25 19.41
CA GLU A 51 -4.73 9.08 20.61
C GLU A 51 -3.88 10.36 20.49
N LYS A 52 -2.60 10.22 20.08
CA LYS A 52 -1.72 11.36 19.82
C LYS A 52 -2.24 12.26 18.70
N LEU A 53 -2.74 11.68 17.62
CA LEU A 53 -3.33 12.44 16.51
C LEU A 53 -4.55 13.27 16.97
N LYS A 54 -5.42 12.69 17.79
CA LYS A 54 -6.60 13.39 18.39
C LYS A 54 -6.20 14.50 19.34
N SER A 55 -5.09 14.39 20.05
CA SER A 55 -4.58 15.44 20.93
C SER A 55 -3.98 16.65 20.19
N GLY A 56 -3.90 16.59 18.85
CA GLY A 56 -3.39 17.67 18.01
C GLY A 56 -1.87 17.69 17.86
N ALA A 57 -1.20 16.58 18.14
CA ALA A 57 0.24 16.43 17.95
C ALA A 57 0.69 16.79 16.52
N ASN A 58 1.88 17.36 16.39
CA ASN A 58 2.45 17.63 15.07
C ASN A 58 3.04 16.37 14.46
N ILE A 59 2.46 15.92 13.34
CA ILE A 59 2.84 14.67 12.69
C ILE A 59 3.49 14.96 11.35
N ALA A 60 4.63 14.29 11.10
CA ALA A 60 5.37 14.33 9.84
C ALA A 60 5.88 12.93 9.48
N THR A 61 6.30 12.74 8.24
CA THR A 61 6.90 11.50 7.76
C THR A 61 8.22 11.78 7.05
N SER A 62 9.11 10.81 7.06
CA SER A 62 10.32 10.82 6.23
C SER A 62 10.50 9.47 5.53
N GLN A 63 11.39 9.42 4.55
CA GLN A 63 11.86 8.16 4.01
C GLN A 63 12.86 7.50 5.00
N PRO A 64 13.11 6.18 4.90
CA PRO A 64 14.18 5.52 5.63
C PRO A 64 15.53 6.17 5.35
N SER A 65 16.42 6.17 6.35
CA SER A 65 17.78 6.66 6.12
C SER A 65 18.54 5.76 5.15
N PRO A 66 19.54 6.28 4.41
CA PRO A 66 20.40 5.47 3.56
C PRO A 66 20.98 4.26 4.32
N ASP A 67 21.47 4.49 5.53
CA ASP A 67 22.04 3.46 6.38
C ASP A 67 21.03 2.36 6.74
N SER A 68 19.77 2.70 7.04
CA SER A 68 18.72 1.71 7.32
C SER A 68 18.44 0.80 6.13
N VAL A 69 18.52 1.33 4.91
CA VAL A 69 18.29 0.57 3.68
C VAL A 69 19.48 -0.33 3.37
N THR A 70 20.69 0.25 3.31
CA THR A 70 21.90 -0.48 2.91
C THR A 70 22.31 -1.50 3.96
N SER A 71 22.24 -1.20 5.26
CA SER A 71 22.53 -2.18 6.32
C SER A 71 21.57 -3.39 6.28
N LEU A 72 20.29 -3.19 5.92
CA LEU A 72 19.38 -4.31 5.71
C LEU A 72 19.82 -5.17 4.52
N TRP A 73 20.15 -4.56 3.39
CA TRP A 73 20.61 -5.28 2.20
C TRP A 73 21.92 -6.02 2.45
N ASP A 74 22.90 -5.36 3.08
CA ASP A 74 24.21 -5.95 3.41
C ASP A 74 24.06 -7.19 4.29
N LYS A 75 23.16 -7.12 5.28
CA LYS A 75 22.84 -8.26 6.13
C LYS A 75 22.20 -9.40 5.34
N LEU A 76 21.22 -9.10 4.49
CA LEU A 76 20.52 -10.10 3.69
C LEU A 76 21.43 -10.76 2.67
N LEU A 77 22.33 -10.03 2.05
CA LEU A 77 23.29 -10.54 1.06
C LEU A 77 24.39 -11.46 1.66
N GLN A 78 24.42 -11.64 2.99
CA GLN A 78 25.21 -12.68 3.64
C GLN A 78 24.56 -14.07 3.55
N GLU A 79 23.22 -14.11 3.39
CA GLU A 79 22.44 -15.35 3.39
C GLU A 79 21.72 -15.62 2.06
N TYR A 80 21.52 -14.57 1.24
CA TYR A 80 20.82 -14.60 -0.04
C TYR A 80 21.75 -14.17 -1.17
N ASP A 81 21.52 -14.68 -2.37
CA ASP A 81 22.29 -14.33 -3.56
C ASP A 81 21.84 -12.98 -4.12
N GLU A 82 20.53 -12.72 -4.10
CA GLU A 82 19.88 -11.54 -4.68
C GLU A 82 18.75 -11.00 -3.77
N ILE A 83 18.40 -9.75 -3.98
CA ILE A 83 17.29 -9.07 -3.27
C ILE A 83 16.31 -8.49 -4.30
N VAL A 84 15.03 -8.67 -4.05
CA VAL A 84 13.94 -7.90 -4.68
C VAL A 84 13.34 -6.98 -3.63
N HIS A 85 13.56 -5.67 -3.76
CA HIS A 85 13.04 -4.64 -2.85
C HIS A 85 11.86 -3.93 -3.50
N ILE A 86 10.68 -4.00 -2.85
CA ILE A 86 9.40 -3.47 -3.32
C ILE A 86 8.98 -2.33 -2.38
N PRO A 87 9.47 -1.10 -2.57
CA PRO A 87 9.06 0.05 -1.79
C PRO A 87 7.69 0.57 -2.23
N MET A 88 7.07 1.43 -1.41
CA MET A 88 5.85 2.13 -1.80
C MET A 88 6.03 2.98 -3.06
N SER A 89 4.91 3.33 -3.72
CA SER A 89 4.87 4.13 -4.95
C SER A 89 5.83 5.32 -4.94
N SER A 90 6.62 5.43 -6.01
CA SER A 90 7.54 6.55 -6.26
C SER A 90 6.85 7.91 -6.32
N GLY A 91 5.56 7.96 -6.64
CA GLY A 91 4.78 9.19 -6.66
C GLY A 91 4.32 9.66 -5.27
N LEU A 92 4.43 8.82 -4.24
CA LEU A 92 4.01 9.12 -2.87
C LEU A 92 5.20 9.34 -1.92
N SER A 93 6.34 8.73 -2.20
CA SER A 93 7.57 8.87 -1.41
C SER A 93 8.82 8.85 -2.29
N GLY A 94 9.85 9.59 -1.90
CA GLY A 94 11.18 9.52 -2.49
C GLY A 94 11.93 8.22 -2.19
N SER A 95 11.42 7.36 -1.30
CA SER A 95 12.10 6.13 -0.86
C SER A 95 12.43 5.19 -2.02
N CYS A 96 11.56 5.08 -3.02
CA CYS A 96 11.80 4.25 -4.19
C CYS A 96 12.99 4.75 -5.03
N GLN A 97 13.03 6.05 -5.36
CA GLN A 97 14.14 6.63 -6.12
C GLN A 97 15.46 6.56 -5.35
N SER A 98 15.42 6.81 -4.04
CA SER A 98 16.61 6.68 -3.19
C SER A 98 17.12 5.24 -3.18
N ALA A 99 16.24 4.25 -2.99
CA ALA A 99 16.60 2.83 -3.03
C ALA A 99 17.19 2.43 -4.41
N MET A 100 16.61 2.91 -5.52
CA MET A 100 17.15 2.65 -6.86
C MET A 100 18.56 3.23 -7.03
N ALA A 101 18.82 4.43 -6.47
CA ALA A 101 20.16 5.02 -6.50
C ALA A 101 21.15 4.18 -5.68
N PHE A 102 20.80 3.73 -4.48
CA PHE A 102 21.67 2.89 -3.66
C PHE A 102 21.93 1.51 -4.30
N ALA A 103 20.93 0.93 -4.98
CA ALA A 103 21.05 -0.37 -5.63
C ALA A 103 22.11 -0.40 -6.74
N SER A 104 22.50 0.76 -7.29
CA SER A 104 23.58 0.85 -8.30
C SER A 104 24.94 0.35 -7.80
N ASP A 105 25.17 0.38 -6.48
CA ASP A 105 26.41 -0.02 -5.84
C ASP A 105 26.47 -1.53 -5.53
N TYR A 106 25.44 -2.30 -5.90
CA TYR A 106 25.30 -3.72 -5.57
C TYR A 106 25.46 -4.68 -6.76
N ASP A 107 26.07 -4.24 -7.85
CA ASP A 107 26.39 -5.07 -9.03
C ASP A 107 25.21 -5.89 -9.58
N GLY A 108 23.99 -5.31 -9.53
CA GLY A 108 22.76 -5.94 -10.00
C GLY A 108 22.15 -6.97 -9.05
N ARG A 109 22.76 -7.25 -7.90
CA ARG A 109 22.25 -8.19 -6.88
C ARG A 109 21.01 -7.65 -6.14
N VAL A 110 20.77 -6.35 -6.17
CA VAL A 110 19.59 -5.70 -5.58
C VAL A 110 18.73 -5.12 -6.68
N GLN A 111 17.54 -5.65 -6.84
CA GLN A 111 16.53 -5.18 -7.80
C GLN A 111 15.43 -4.41 -7.07
N VAL A 112 15.36 -3.11 -7.29
CA VAL A 112 14.31 -2.25 -6.72
C VAL A 112 13.16 -2.15 -7.70
N VAL A 113 11.95 -2.46 -7.24
CA VAL A 113 10.72 -2.53 -8.04
C VAL A 113 9.92 -1.23 -7.89
N ASN A 114 9.68 -0.51 -8.98
CA ASN A 114 8.79 0.64 -9.02
C ASN A 114 7.46 0.28 -9.68
N ASN A 115 6.62 -0.49 -9.00
CA ASN A 115 5.31 -0.87 -9.53
C ASN A 115 4.17 0.07 -9.09
N GLN A 116 4.49 1.20 -8.49
CA GLN A 116 3.55 2.28 -8.16
C GLN A 116 2.38 1.84 -7.26
N ARG A 117 2.60 0.84 -6.41
CA ARG A 117 1.61 0.30 -5.47
C ARG A 117 1.87 0.77 -4.04
N ILE A 118 0.86 0.67 -3.20
CA ILE A 118 0.90 1.02 -1.77
C ILE A 118 -0.11 0.17 -1.00
N SER A 119 0.07 0.02 0.31
CA SER A 119 -0.86 -0.65 1.21
C SER A 119 -1.17 -2.08 0.73
N VAL A 120 -2.42 -2.51 0.77
CA VAL A 120 -2.86 -3.86 0.41
C VAL A 120 -2.44 -4.30 -1.00
N THR A 121 -2.29 -3.38 -1.96
CA THR A 121 -1.79 -3.71 -3.29
C THR A 121 -0.27 -3.89 -3.33
N GLN A 122 0.49 -3.13 -2.53
CA GLN A 122 1.93 -3.34 -2.33
C GLN A 122 2.18 -4.66 -1.58
N ARG A 123 1.35 -4.97 -0.56
CA ARG A 123 1.34 -6.26 0.09
C ARG A 123 1.19 -7.40 -0.92
N GLN A 124 0.22 -7.29 -1.83
CA GLN A 124 0.02 -8.30 -2.86
C GLN A 124 1.27 -8.46 -3.74
N SER A 125 1.92 -7.37 -4.12
CA SER A 125 3.17 -7.44 -4.88
C SER A 125 4.30 -8.18 -4.16
N ALA A 126 4.42 -8.03 -2.84
CA ALA A 126 5.40 -8.77 -2.06
C ALA A 126 5.08 -10.28 -2.00
N LEU A 127 3.80 -10.64 -1.91
CA LEU A 127 3.33 -12.03 -1.98
C LEU A 127 3.54 -12.64 -3.37
N ASP A 128 3.26 -11.87 -4.42
CA ASP A 128 3.46 -12.28 -5.81
C ASP A 128 4.97 -12.48 -6.11
N ALA A 129 5.84 -11.59 -5.61
CA ALA A 129 7.29 -11.74 -5.71
C ALA A 129 7.77 -13.05 -5.09
N LEU A 130 7.23 -13.40 -3.92
CA LEU A 130 7.57 -14.66 -3.25
C LEU A 130 7.15 -15.87 -4.10
N GLN A 131 5.96 -15.85 -4.69
CA GLN A 131 5.49 -16.93 -5.58
C GLN A 131 6.38 -17.03 -6.84
N LEU A 132 6.77 -15.92 -7.45
CA LEU A 132 7.65 -15.89 -8.61
C LEU A 132 9.06 -16.46 -8.27
N ALA A 133 9.60 -16.12 -7.09
CA ALA A 133 10.86 -16.66 -6.62
C ALA A 133 10.78 -18.19 -6.42
N VAL A 134 9.69 -18.68 -5.81
CA VAL A 134 9.44 -20.12 -5.67
C VAL A 134 9.28 -20.81 -7.02
N ALA A 135 8.71 -20.13 -8.02
CA ALA A 135 8.59 -20.61 -9.41
C ALA A 135 9.94 -20.56 -10.18
N GLY A 136 11.04 -20.14 -9.53
CA GLY A 136 12.39 -20.17 -10.10
C GLY A 136 12.78 -18.94 -10.93
N LYS A 137 12.05 -17.84 -10.81
CA LYS A 137 12.43 -16.56 -11.41
C LYS A 137 13.58 -15.95 -10.63
N ASP A 138 14.54 -15.32 -11.33
CA ASP A 138 15.58 -14.48 -10.72
C ASP A 138 15.05 -13.09 -10.35
N ALA A 139 15.86 -12.31 -9.63
CA ALA A 139 15.44 -11.00 -9.12
C ALA A 139 15.09 -10.00 -10.24
N ALA A 140 15.81 -10.02 -11.36
CA ALA A 140 15.56 -9.16 -12.51
C ALA A 140 14.23 -9.51 -13.20
N GLN A 141 13.95 -10.80 -13.37
CA GLN A 141 12.68 -11.29 -13.95
C GLN A 141 11.49 -10.96 -13.05
N ILE A 142 11.65 -11.06 -11.71
CA ILE A 142 10.60 -10.68 -10.75
C ILE A 142 10.33 -9.19 -10.85
N LYS A 143 11.38 -8.36 -10.88
CA LYS A 143 11.24 -6.91 -11.06
C LYS A 143 10.49 -6.58 -12.34
N GLU A 144 10.93 -7.11 -13.48
CA GLU A 144 10.30 -6.87 -14.78
C GLU A 144 8.81 -7.26 -14.77
N PHE A 145 8.49 -8.43 -14.21
CA PHE A 145 7.12 -8.89 -14.08
C PHE A 145 6.26 -7.90 -13.28
N LEU A 146 6.70 -7.52 -12.08
CA LEU A 146 5.92 -6.66 -11.18
C LEU A 146 5.78 -5.23 -11.72
N GLU A 147 6.78 -4.71 -12.43
CA GLU A 147 6.70 -3.39 -13.07
C GLU A 147 5.74 -3.39 -14.28
N ASN A 148 5.71 -4.47 -15.05
CA ASN A 148 4.73 -4.66 -16.13
C ASN A 148 3.30 -4.86 -15.60
N ASP A 149 3.16 -5.46 -14.41
CA ASP A 149 1.87 -5.73 -13.75
C ASP A 149 1.30 -4.51 -12.98
N LYS A 150 2.00 -3.38 -12.94
CA LYS A 150 1.64 -2.22 -12.09
C LYS A 150 0.20 -1.74 -12.24
N PHE A 151 -0.36 -1.78 -13.45
CA PHE A 151 -1.72 -1.34 -13.73
C PHE A 151 -2.78 -2.45 -13.58
N ASN A 152 -2.40 -3.67 -13.23
CA ASN A 152 -3.31 -4.75 -12.90
C ASN A 152 -3.82 -4.67 -11.44
N SER A 153 -3.92 -3.46 -10.93
CA SER A 153 -4.50 -3.16 -9.62
C SER A 153 -5.25 -1.84 -9.63
N SER A 154 -6.16 -1.67 -8.68
CA SER A 154 -6.87 -0.42 -8.43
C SER A 154 -7.12 -0.25 -6.94
N ILE A 155 -7.07 0.99 -6.48
CA ILE A 155 -7.48 1.40 -5.13
C ILE A 155 -8.46 2.55 -5.27
N TYR A 156 -9.60 2.45 -4.59
CA TYR A 156 -10.52 3.55 -4.35
C TYR A 156 -10.62 3.77 -2.85
N ILE A 157 -10.43 5.00 -2.39
CA ILE A 157 -10.42 5.35 -0.97
C ILE A 157 -11.35 6.51 -0.69
N MET A 158 -12.30 6.31 0.21
CA MET A 158 -13.16 7.36 0.75
C MET A 158 -12.54 7.93 2.02
N LEU A 159 -12.52 9.25 2.13
CA LEU A 159 -11.91 9.97 3.25
C LEU A 159 -12.97 10.81 3.98
N ASP A 160 -12.74 11.03 5.26
CA ASP A 160 -13.53 11.98 6.05
C ASP A 160 -13.08 13.44 5.80
N THR A 161 -11.80 13.64 5.49
CA THR A 161 -11.22 14.96 5.24
C THR A 161 -10.00 14.86 4.33
N LEU A 162 -9.74 15.92 3.57
CA LEU A 162 -8.48 16.08 2.81
C LEU A 162 -7.42 16.88 3.57
N TYR A 163 -7.68 17.24 4.83
CA TYR A 163 -6.76 18.07 5.62
C TYR A 163 -5.34 17.50 5.67
N TYR A 164 -5.21 16.23 6.04
CA TYR A 164 -3.92 15.56 6.20
C TYR A 164 -3.18 15.40 4.86
N LEU A 165 -3.88 15.02 3.79
CA LEU A 165 -3.29 14.90 2.45
C LEU A 165 -2.82 16.24 1.89
N LYS A 166 -3.57 17.32 2.13
CA LYS A 166 -3.16 18.67 1.73
C LYS A 166 -1.92 19.12 2.50
N LYS A 167 -1.91 18.91 3.82
CA LYS A 167 -0.76 19.21 4.67
C LYS A 167 0.49 18.43 4.23
N GLY A 168 0.32 17.17 3.85
CA GLY A 168 1.40 16.29 3.41
C GLY A 168 1.85 16.47 1.96
N GLY A 169 1.06 17.12 1.10
CA GLY A 169 1.40 17.32 -0.32
C GLY A 169 1.37 16.05 -1.20
N ARG A 170 0.67 14.99 -0.77
CA ARG A 170 0.57 13.68 -1.49
C ARG A 170 -0.72 13.53 -2.29
N ILE A 171 -1.23 14.64 -2.78
CA ILE A 171 -2.50 14.73 -3.50
C ILE A 171 -2.30 15.56 -4.78
N THR A 172 -3.00 15.19 -5.86
CA THR A 172 -3.02 16.02 -7.07
C THR A 172 -3.78 17.34 -6.86
N PRO A 173 -3.48 18.39 -7.62
CA PRO A 173 -4.25 19.64 -7.56
C PRO A 173 -5.76 19.43 -7.80
N ALA A 174 -6.13 18.52 -8.71
CA ALA A 174 -7.51 18.17 -9.02
C ALA A 174 -8.22 17.56 -7.79
N ALA A 175 -7.57 16.62 -7.12
CA ALA A 175 -8.10 16.01 -5.90
C ALA A 175 -8.15 17.01 -4.74
N ALA A 176 -7.15 17.89 -4.60
CA ALA A 176 -7.15 18.95 -3.59
C ALA A 176 -8.34 19.93 -3.74
N ALA A 177 -8.75 20.22 -4.98
CA ALA A 177 -9.91 21.08 -5.25
C ALA A 177 -11.26 20.50 -4.76
N ILE A 178 -11.38 19.19 -4.67
CA ILE A 178 -12.60 18.53 -4.14
C ILE A 178 -12.86 18.92 -2.68
N GLY A 179 -11.85 19.05 -1.86
CA GLY A 179 -11.96 19.22 -0.41
C GLY A 179 -12.35 20.63 0.06
N THR A 180 -12.69 21.55 -0.82
CA THR A 180 -13.17 22.89 -0.44
C THR A 180 -14.66 22.94 -0.11
N MET A 181 -15.40 21.85 -0.39
CA MET A 181 -16.84 21.78 -0.18
C MET A 181 -17.17 21.12 1.17
N LEU A 182 -17.83 21.87 2.04
CA LEU A 182 -18.32 21.39 3.35
C LEU A 182 -19.26 20.18 3.20
N ARG A 183 -19.09 19.19 4.08
CA ARG A 183 -19.95 17.99 4.20
C ARG A 183 -19.88 16.99 3.03
N LEU A 184 -18.82 17.00 2.22
CA LEU A 184 -18.60 15.95 1.23
C LEU A 184 -17.53 14.96 1.73
N LYS A 185 -17.73 13.69 1.38
CA LYS A 185 -16.73 12.63 1.54
C LYS A 185 -16.05 12.43 0.19
N PRO A 186 -14.80 12.87 0.02
CA PRO A 186 -14.07 12.65 -1.22
C PRO A 186 -13.75 11.17 -1.38
N VAL A 187 -13.94 10.67 -2.60
CA VAL A 187 -13.44 9.37 -3.05
C VAL A 187 -12.30 9.63 -4.01
N LEU A 188 -11.13 9.11 -3.68
CA LEU A 188 -9.92 9.22 -4.47
C LEU A 188 -9.56 7.86 -5.07
N THR A 189 -8.72 7.85 -6.09
CA THR A 189 -8.20 6.63 -6.72
C THR A 189 -6.69 6.63 -6.80
N ILE A 190 -6.10 5.44 -6.80
CA ILE A 190 -4.72 5.20 -7.19
C ILE A 190 -4.74 4.18 -8.33
N GLN A 191 -4.40 4.66 -9.53
CA GLN A 191 -4.15 3.84 -10.72
C GLN A 191 -2.86 4.33 -11.37
N GLY A 192 -1.77 4.31 -10.60
CA GLY A 192 -0.48 4.87 -10.96
C GLY A 192 0.20 5.50 -9.75
N GLU A 193 0.93 6.58 -9.92
CA GLU A 193 1.86 7.08 -8.90
C GLU A 193 1.19 7.76 -7.70
N LYS A 194 0.13 8.55 -7.91
CA LYS A 194 -0.44 9.48 -6.90
C LYS A 194 -1.92 9.26 -6.66
N LEU A 195 -2.38 9.78 -5.51
CA LEU A 195 -3.81 9.91 -5.22
C LEU A 195 -4.43 10.98 -6.12
N ASP A 196 -5.44 10.58 -6.89
CA ASP A 196 -6.17 11.47 -7.79
C ASP A 196 -7.67 11.50 -7.47
N ALA A 197 -8.35 12.49 -8.01
CA ALA A 197 -9.78 12.69 -7.82
C ALA A 197 -10.57 11.61 -8.56
N PHE A 198 -11.53 10.96 -7.87
CA PHE A 198 -12.45 10.03 -8.52
C PHE A 198 -13.90 10.52 -8.43
N ALA A 199 -14.43 10.71 -7.20
CA ALA A 199 -15.82 11.09 -6.98
C ALA A 199 -16.02 11.89 -5.71
N LYS A 200 -17.24 12.40 -5.53
CA LYS A 200 -17.69 13.12 -4.33
C LYS A 200 -18.95 12.44 -3.81
N ALA A 201 -18.88 11.88 -2.61
CA ALA A 201 -20.04 11.32 -1.93
C ALA A 201 -20.61 12.31 -0.91
N ARG A 202 -21.91 12.25 -0.66
CA ARG A 202 -22.58 13.01 0.40
C ARG A 202 -22.70 12.21 1.69
N THR A 203 -22.68 10.89 1.57
CA THR A 203 -22.81 9.96 2.71
C THR A 203 -21.79 8.83 2.58
N THR A 204 -21.50 8.17 3.70
CA THR A 204 -20.64 6.98 3.74
C THR A 204 -21.20 5.87 2.86
N SER A 205 -22.50 5.60 2.90
CA SER A 205 -23.16 4.59 2.07
C SER A 205 -22.99 4.89 0.58
N GLN A 206 -23.18 6.14 0.14
CA GLN A 206 -22.95 6.52 -1.24
C GLN A 206 -21.50 6.29 -1.68
N GLY A 207 -20.52 6.65 -0.81
CA GLY A 207 -19.11 6.45 -1.10
C GLY A 207 -18.74 4.98 -1.22
N LYS A 208 -19.25 4.11 -0.35
CA LYS A 208 -19.08 2.66 -0.43
C LYS A 208 -19.62 2.10 -1.75
N THR A 209 -20.85 2.47 -2.13
CA THR A 209 -21.45 2.06 -3.41
C THR A 209 -20.61 2.53 -4.61
N MET A 210 -20.08 3.75 -4.58
CA MET A 210 -19.20 4.27 -5.64
C MET A 210 -17.92 3.43 -5.77
N MET A 211 -17.29 3.06 -4.66
CA MET A 211 -16.08 2.22 -4.66
C MET A 211 -16.37 0.81 -5.19
N ILE A 212 -17.46 0.17 -4.76
CA ILE A 212 -17.87 -1.15 -5.24
C ILE A 212 -18.11 -1.13 -6.75
N ASN A 213 -18.86 -0.14 -7.24
CA ASN A 213 -19.16 0.00 -8.68
C ASN A 213 -17.88 0.26 -9.50
N ALA A 214 -16.94 1.04 -8.97
CA ALA A 214 -15.67 1.30 -9.61
C ALA A 214 -14.81 0.04 -9.72
N ILE A 215 -14.74 -0.77 -8.67
CA ILE A 215 -14.03 -2.07 -8.70
C ILE A 215 -14.72 -3.04 -9.68
N LYS A 216 -16.06 -3.14 -9.70
CA LYS A 216 -16.78 -3.95 -10.69
C LYS A 216 -16.46 -3.52 -12.12
N LYS A 217 -16.43 -2.20 -12.36
CA LYS A 217 -16.06 -1.65 -13.66
C LYS A 217 -14.64 -2.04 -14.06
N ASP A 218 -13.66 -1.86 -13.16
CA ASP A 218 -12.28 -2.24 -13.44
C ASP A 218 -12.11 -3.73 -13.73
N ILE A 219 -12.78 -4.59 -12.94
CA ILE A 219 -12.75 -6.03 -13.17
C ILE A 219 -13.29 -6.36 -14.57
N ASN A 220 -14.41 -5.76 -14.97
CA ASN A 220 -15.04 -6.05 -16.26
C ASN A 220 -14.27 -5.48 -17.45
N GLU A 221 -13.77 -4.25 -17.34
CA GLU A 221 -13.18 -3.53 -18.48
C GLU A 221 -11.66 -3.77 -18.61
N ARG A 222 -10.97 -4.05 -17.49
CA ARG A 222 -9.51 -4.10 -17.45
C ARG A 222 -8.95 -5.48 -17.12
N PHE A 223 -9.68 -6.27 -16.30
CA PHE A 223 -9.14 -7.52 -15.76
C PHE A 223 -9.81 -8.77 -16.32
N GLY A 224 -10.67 -8.66 -17.34
CA GLY A 224 -11.25 -9.79 -18.05
C GLY A 224 -12.58 -10.30 -17.47
N GLY A 225 -13.23 -9.52 -16.63
CA GLY A 225 -14.54 -9.84 -16.05
C GLY A 225 -14.46 -10.68 -14.78
N MET A 226 -15.61 -10.94 -14.17
CA MET A 226 -15.74 -11.88 -13.05
C MET A 226 -15.84 -13.30 -13.61
N THR A 227 -14.88 -14.15 -13.31
CA THR A 227 -14.79 -15.53 -13.79
C THR A 227 -14.91 -16.54 -12.63
N GLU A 228 -15.23 -17.79 -12.95
CA GLU A 228 -15.39 -18.86 -11.95
C GLU A 228 -14.11 -19.15 -11.18
N ASP A 229 -12.94 -18.97 -11.80
CA ASP A 229 -11.61 -19.17 -11.19
C ASP A 229 -11.20 -18.05 -10.24
N LYS A 230 -12.04 -17.00 -10.09
CA LYS A 230 -11.83 -15.90 -9.15
C LYS A 230 -10.41 -15.32 -9.22
N HIS A 231 -9.99 -14.97 -10.43
CA HIS A 231 -8.63 -14.50 -10.74
C HIS A 231 -8.30 -13.09 -10.20
N ILE A 232 -9.10 -12.57 -9.28
CA ILE A 232 -8.92 -11.26 -8.64
C ILE A 232 -8.76 -11.43 -7.13
N TRP A 233 -7.82 -10.71 -6.53
CA TRP A 233 -7.74 -10.46 -5.10
C TRP A 233 -8.58 -9.23 -4.76
N LEU A 234 -9.47 -9.35 -3.77
CA LEU A 234 -10.21 -8.23 -3.19
C LEU A 234 -9.67 -7.89 -1.82
N GLN A 235 -9.53 -6.60 -1.54
CA GLN A 235 -8.85 -6.14 -0.34
C GLN A 235 -9.51 -4.86 0.17
N ILE A 236 -9.62 -4.74 1.49
CA ILE A 236 -10.11 -3.55 2.18
C ILE A 236 -8.96 -2.99 3.03
N ALA A 237 -8.75 -1.68 2.96
CA ALA A 237 -7.88 -0.98 3.88
C ALA A 237 -8.67 0.10 4.64
N TYR A 238 -8.25 0.40 5.87
CA TYR A 238 -8.95 1.36 6.72
C TYR A 238 -8.00 2.12 7.64
N THR A 239 -8.50 3.20 8.23
CA THR A 239 -7.82 3.91 9.31
C THR A 239 -8.71 3.97 10.55
N HIS A 240 -8.15 3.64 11.72
CA HIS A 240 -8.74 3.76 13.06
C HIS A 240 -9.96 2.86 13.35
N ASP A 241 -10.98 2.84 12.49
CA ASP A 241 -12.24 2.15 12.75
C ASP A 241 -12.32 0.78 12.05
N ARG A 242 -11.89 -0.26 12.78
CA ARG A 242 -11.96 -1.65 12.30
C ARG A 242 -13.40 -2.14 12.15
N ALA A 243 -14.30 -1.71 13.02
CA ALA A 243 -15.69 -2.16 12.96
C ALA A 243 -16.37 -1.68 11.69
N ALA A 244 -16.09 -0.43 11.26
CA ALA A 244 -16.58 0.09 9.99
C ALA A 244 -16.00 -0.70 8.77
N ALA A 245 -14.75 -1.15 8.85
CA ALA A 245 -14.14 -1.99 7.80
C ALA A 245 -14.78 -3.38 7.74
N GLU A 246 -15.04 -4.02 8.87
CA GLU A 246 -15.72 -5.33 8.94
C GLU A 246 -17.18 -5.24 8.43
N GLN A 247 -17.89 -4.16 8.76
CA GLN A 247 -19.21 -3.92 8.18
C GLN A 247 -19.12 -3.74 6.66
N PHE A 248 -18.13 -2.99 6.17
CA PHE A 248 -17.93 -2.79 4.73
C PHE A 248 -17.57 -4.09 4.03
N ARG A 249 -16.81 -4.97 4.68
CA ARG A 249 -16.52 -6.32 4.18
C ARG A 249 -17.82 -7.09 3.88
N THR A 250 -18.78 -7.10 4.82
CA THR A 250 -20.06 -7.79 4.60
C THR A 250 -20.81 -7.23 3.39
N GLU A 251 -20.77 -5.90 3.18
CA GLU A 251 -21.37 -5.28 2.00
C GLU A 251 -20.65 -5.70 0.70
N VAL A 252 -19.31 -5.77 0.74
CA VAL A 252 -18.50 -6.22 -0.42
C VAL A 252 -18.72 -7.71 -0.70
N GLU A 253 -18.78 -8.57 0.33
CA GLU A 253 -19.06 -10.01 0.17
C GLU A 253 -20.40 -10.29 -0.52
N ALA A 254 -21.43 -9.47 -0.24
CA ALA A 254 -22.71 -9.56 -0.91
C ALA A 254 -22.65 -9.24 -2.41
N GLU A 255 -21.75 -8.35 -2.81
CA GLU A 255 -21.57 -7.89 -4.20
C GLU A 255 -20.55 -8.73 -4.99
N PHE A 256 -19.70 -9.48 -4.28
CA PHE A 256 -18.66 -10.37 -4.84
C PHE A 256 -18.73 -11.76 -4.18
N PRO A 257 -19.80 -12.53 -4.40
CA PRO A 257 -20.00 -13.79 -3.70
C PRO A 257 -18.87 -14.80 -3.95
N GLY A 258 -18.36 -15.34 -2.84
CA GLY A 258 -17.31 -16.36 -2.85
C GLY A 258 -15.90 -15.84 -3.12
N TYR A 259 -15.65 -14.54 -3.18
CA TYR A 259 -14.31 -13.98 -3.13
C TYR A 259 -13.84 -13.85 -1.68
N ASP A 260 -12.58 -14.21 -1.44
CA ASP A 260 -11.93 -13.89 -0.17
C ASP A 260 -11.56 -12.40 -0.14
N ILE A 261 -11.87 -11.74 0.98
CA ILE A 261 -11.60 -10.33 1.17
C ILE A 261 -10.62 -10.16 2.32
N HIS A 262 -9.41 -9.71 1.99
CA HIS A 262 -8.40 -9.37 2.97
C HIS A 262 -8.66 -7.96 3.55
N ILE A 263 -8.52 -7.80 4.87
CA ILE A 263 -8.68 -6.50 5.55
C ILE A 263 -7.39 -6.20 6.31
N ASP A 264 -6.82 -5.00 6.04
CA ASP A 264 -5.68 -4.47 6.78
C ASP A 264 -5.87 -3.02 7.19
N PRO A 265 -5.35 -2.59 8.37
CA PRO A 265 -5.21 -1.17 8.65
C PRO A 265 -4.16 -0.55 7.70
N LEU A 266 -4.34 0.71 7.34
CA LEU A 266 -3.27 1.47 6.73
C LEU A 266 -2.13 1.65 7.74
N SER A 267 -0.89 1.51 7.27
CA SER A 267 0.30 1.76 8.11
C SER A 267 0.26 3.17 8.72
N LEU A 268 0.92 3.34 9.88
CA LEU A 268 0.90 4.63 10.59
C LEU A 268 1.54 5.75 9.77
N SER A 269 2.59 5.47 9.01
CA SER A 269 3.20 6.46 8.12
C SER A 269 2.27 6.90 6.99
N VAL A 270 1.40 6.01 6.48
CA VAL A 270 0.32 6.37 5.53
C VAL A 270 -0.80 7.11 6.25
N ALA A 271 -1.20 6.67 7.44
CA ALA A 271 -2.25 7.28 8.24
C ALA A 271 -1.92 8.75 8.62
N CYS A 272 -0.63 9.11 8.74
CA CYS A 272 -0.18 10.50 8.90
C CYS A 272 -0.73 11.45 7.80
N HIS A 273 -0.90 10.93 6.58
CA HIS A 273 -1.39 11.69 5.43
C HIS A 273 -2.89 11.48 5.15
N ILE A 274 -3.45 10.37 5.58
CA ILE A 274 -4.85 10.01 5.34
C ILE A 274 -5.77 10.51 6.46
N GLY A 275 -5.31 10.44 7.71
CA GLY A 275 -6.12 10.72 8.89
C GLY A 275 -7.08 9.57 9.24
N PRO A 276 -7.87 9.72 10.33
CA PRO A 276 -8.85 8.72 10.77
C PRO A 276 -10.08 8.69 9.87
N GLY A 277 -10.82 7.57 9.90
CA GLY A 277 -12.13 7.41 9.26
C GLY A 277 -12.08 7.09 7.76
N ALA A 278 -10.91 6.73 7.21
CA ALA A 278 -10.80 6.29 5.83
C ALA A 278 -11.23 4.83 5.66
N LEU A 279 -11.89 4.55 4.52
CA LEU A 279 -12.20 3.22 4.01
C LEU A 279 -11.75 3.12 2.55
N ALA A 280 -11.05 2.06 2.21
CA ALA A 280 -10.63 1.77 0.85
C ALA A 280 -11.10 0.38 0.40
N LEU A 281 -11.43 0.27 -0.88
CA LEU A 281 -11.61 -1.00 -1.57
C LEU A 281 -10.58 -1.08 -2.70
N ALA A 282 -9.87 -2.19 -2.75
CA ALA A 282 -8.83 -2.44 -3.71
C ALA A 282 -9.02 -3.79 -4.40
N CYS A 283 -8.49 -3.92 -5.59
CA CYS A 283 -8.35 -5.20 -6.26
C CYS A 283 -6.99 -5.32 -6.95
N CYS A 284 -6.51 -6.55 -7.05
CA CYS A 284 -5.35 -6.92 -7.84
C CYS A 284 -5.69 -8.14 -8.70
N LYS A 285 -5.26 -8.15 -9.94
CA LYS A 285 -5.32 -9.36 -10.76
C LYS A 285 -4.34 -10.41 -10.19
N LYS A 286 -4.77 -11.67 -10.10
CA LYS A 286 -3.87 -12.76 -9.70
C LYS A 286 -2.84 -12.98 -10.80
N ILE A 287 -1.59 -13.21 -10.38
CA ILE A 287 -0.53 -13.54 -11.32
C ILE A 287 -0.76 -14.93 -11.92
N THR A 288 -0.34 -15.10 -13.17
CA THR A 288 -0.27 -16.41 -13.83
C THR A 288 1.21 -16.77 -13.95
N LEU A 289 1.61 -17.94 -13.39
CA LEU A 289 2.98 -18.44 -13.38
C LEU A 289 3.31 -19.17 -14.68
#